data_45f0bae6dc21c9c9add75125af4ef024
#
_entry.id   45f0bae6dc21c9c9add75125af4ef024
#
_cell.length_a   1.000
_cell.length_b   1.000
_cell.length_c   1.000
_cell.angle_alpha   90.00
_cell.angle_beta   90.00
_cell.angle_gamma   90.00
#
_symmetry.space_group_name_H-M   'P 1'
#
loop_
_entity.id
_entity.type
_entity.pdbx_description
1 polymer ?
#
loop_
_entity_poly.entity_id
_entity_poly.type
_entity_poly.pdbx_seq_one_letter_code
_entity_poly.pdbx_strand_id
1 'polypeptide(L)'
;MQAVAKWLVARPLNAILALAAMSSPYLGFLSSVLIVLLVLHQGVRIAMFEAVLAGLLLALVSLMVGTPASVVVAVAVVFWLPAMLLATLLTVTKSLTLTLQISVLVCVLGMVAFFIVVGDPIAFWEAELLVAADVWRNLGAAELADNLTQGQAVLAAQMTMFIAIMLWTIYAATFVLGYRLYRQLPGETARFGRFRDLNFGRVIALIMALCSIVAFLSGAAWLQNIAFVMFAVFWLQGLAIVHWMHGEKLVPAFVVIVVYVLMLPLSAVIVVALAVVGYIDAWFGLRRRVSAA
;
A
#
# COMPACT_ATOMS: atom_id res chain seq x y z
N MET A 1 18.05 -12.56 -2.39
CA MET A 1 16.70 -12.56 -1.76
C MET A 1 16.39 -13.90 -1.08
N GLN A 2 16.59 -15.08 -1.73
CA GLN A 2 16.30 -16.37 -1.10
C GLN A 2 17.09 -16.63 0.20
N ALA A 3 18.37 -16.27 0.26
CA ALA A 3 19.19 -16.42 1.46
C ALA A 3 18.65 -15.59 2.63
N VAL A 4 18.19 -14.37 2.35
CA VAL A 4 17.57 -13.48 3.36
C VAL A 4 16.27 -14.07 3.88
N ALA A 5 15.37 -14.53 2.98
CA ALA A 5 14.12 -15.15 3.38
C ALA A 5 14.36 -16.39 4.25
N LYS A 6 15.31 -17.26 3.87
CA LYS A 6 15.69 -18.44 4.67
C LYS A 6 16.25 -18.06 6.04
N TRP A 7 17.12 -17.05 6.12
CA TRP A 7 17.69 -16.61 7.38
C TRP A 7 16.63 -16.07 8.35
N LEU A 8 15.68 -15.30 7.82
CA LEU A 8 14.58 -14.72 8.60
C LEU A 8 13.70 -15.78 9.27
N VAL A 9 13.38 -16.85 8.54
CA VAL A 9 12.49 -17.90 9.06
C VAL A 9 13.25 -19.04 9.77
N ALA A 10 14.59 -19.05 9.76
CA ALA A 10 15.40 -20.13 10.32
C ALA A 10 15.30 -20.20 11.85
N ARG A 11 15.14 -19.08 12.53
CA ARG A 11 15.03 -18.98 14.00
C ARG A 11 14.10 -17.83 14.38
N PRO A 12 13.23 -17.97 15.40
CA PRO A 12 12.37 -16.89 15.89
C PRO A 12 13.14 -15.62 16.26
N LEU A 13 14.33 -15.78 16.84
CA LEU A 13 15.19 -14.65 17.22
C LEU A 13 15.58 -13.77 16.00
N ASN A 14 15.85 -14.39 14.84
CA ASN A 14 16.18 -13.64 13.62
C ASN A 14 14.99 -12.76 13.19
N ALA A 15 13.76 -13.31 13.24
CA ALA A 15 12.54 -12.58 12.91
C ALA A 15 12.31 -11.42 13.88
N ILE A 16 12.42 -11.66 15.19
CA ILE A 16 12.25 -10.64 16.24
C ILE A 16 13.24 -9.49 16.08
N LEU A 17 14.54 -9.81 15.92
CA LEU A 17 15.59 -8.81 15.75
C LEU A 17 15.42 -8.01 14.44
N ALA A 18 15.08 -8.69 13.33
CA ALA A 18 14.84 -8.04 12.06
C ALA A 18 13.60 -7.12 12.10
N LEU A 19 12.50 -7.56 12.73
CA LEU A 19 11.32 -6.72 12.94
C LEU A 19 11.68 -5.48 13.77
N ALA A 20 12.37 -5.64 14.88
CA ALA A 20 12.79 -4.52 15.73
C ALA A 20 13.70 -3.55 14.97
N ALA A 21 14.72 -4.06 14.25
CA ALA A 21 15.67 -3.23 13.52
C ALA A 21 15.02 -2.43 12.37
N MET A 22 14.01 -3.03 11.68
CA MET A 22 13.32 -2.37 10.57
C MET A 22 12.17 -1.47 11.00
N SER A 23 11.80 -1.45 12.28
CA SER A 23 10.67 -0.66 12.80
C SER A 23 11.04 0.77 13.18
N SER A 24 12.13 1.31 12.60
CA SER A 24 12.42 2.74 12.74
C SER A 24 11.34 3.58 12.04
N PRO A 25 11.11 4.84 12.43
CA PRO A 25 10.09 5.70 11.83
C PRO A 25 10.19 5.80 10.29
N TYR A 26 11.39 5.74 9.75
CA TYR A 26 11.65 5.86 8.31
C TYR A 26 11.56 4.52 7.54
N LEU A 27 11.80 3.40 8.21
CA LEU A 27 11.84 2.07 7.59
C LEU A 27 10.70 1.15 8.04
N GLY A 28 9.77 1.67 8.86
CA GLY A 28 8.67 0.89 9.44
C GLY A 28 7.83 0.13 8.41
N PHE A 29 7.66 0.68 7.21
CA PHE A 29 6.97 -0.01 6.12
C PHE A 29 7.69 -1.29 5.67
N LEU A 30 9.02 -1.39 5.81
CA LEU A 30 9.78 -2.61 5.49
C LEU A 30 9.50 -3.73 6.49
N SER A 31 9.19 -3.40 7.75
CA SER A 31 8.80 -4.40 8.74
C SER A 31 7.48 -5.10 8.36
N SER A 32 6.58 -4.41 7.63
CA SER A 32 5.36 -5.02 7.07
C SER A 32 5.67 -6.18 6.12
N VAL A 33 6.73 -6.07 5.33
CA VAL A 33 7.18 -7.13 4.40
C VAL A 33 7.55 -8.40 5.17
N LEU A 34 8.23 -8.23 6.34
CA LEU A 34 8.59 -9.35 7.21
C LEU A 34 7.35 -9.97 7.86
N ILE A 35 6.43 -9.15 8.36
CA ILE A 35 5.16 -9.63 8.93
C ILE A 35 4.41 -10.50 7.92
N VAL A 36 4.29 -10.06 6.68
CA VAL A 36 3.63 -10.86 5.63
C VAL A 36 4.35 -12.19 5.41
N LEU A 37 5.69 -12.17 5.31
CA LEU A 37 6.48 -13.40 5.17
C LEU A 37 6.22 -14.37 6.33
N LEU A 38 6.28 -13.88 7.57
CA LEU A 38 6.11 -14.69 8.78
C LEU A 38 4.71 -15.28 8.88
N VAL A 39 3.66 -14.47 8.65
CA VAL A 39 2.27 -14.95 8.67
C VAL A 39 2.03 -16.03 7.62
N LEU A 40 2.57 -15.88 6.41
CA LEU A 40 2.40 -16.86 5.34
C LEU A 40 3.19 -18.15 5.59
N HIS A 41 4.35 -18.06 6.26
CA HIS A 41 5.23 -19.20 6.49
C HIS A 41 4.80 -20.02 7.72
N GLN A 42 4.54 -19.39 8.84
CA GLN A 42 4.31 -20.06 10.14
C GLN A 42 2.92 -19.82 10.74
N GLY A 43 2.09 -19.00 10.05
CA GLY A 43 0.74 -18.69 10.49
C GLY A 43 0.67 -17.44 11.39
N VAL A 44 -0.55 -16.87 11.49
CA VAL A 44 -0.79 -15.58 12.17
C VAL A 44 -0.47 -15.63 13.66
N ARG A 45 -0.73 -16.76 14.34
CA ARG A 45 -0.53 -16.86 15.81
C ARG A 45 0.95 -16.74 16.20
N ILE A 46 1.83 -17.46 15.49
CA ILE A 46 3.28 -17.43 15.75
C ILE A 46 3.85 -16.07 15.33
N ALA A 47 3.47 -15.57 14.16
CA ALA A 47 3.91 -14.27 13.69
C ALA A 47 3.48 -13.12 14.63
N MET A 48 2.28 -13.20 15.21
CA MET A 48 1.80 -12.23 16.20
C MET A 48 2.63 -12.29 17.49
N PHE A 49 2.95 -13.50 17.97
CA PHE A 49 3.81 -13.65 19.14
C PHE A 49 5.21 -13.07 18.92
N GLU A 50 5.83 -13.33 17.78
CA GLU A 50 7.12 -12.74 17.40
C GLU A 50 7.05 -11.20 17.27
N ALA A 51 5.96 -10.68 16.71
CA ALA A 51 5.73 -9.23 16.61
C ALA A 51 5.57 -8.59 18.00
N VAL A 52 4.87 -9.23 18.93
CA VAL A 52 4.74 -8.73 20.31
C VAL A 52 6.12 -8.70 20.99
N LEU A 53 6.94 -9.75 20.84
CA LEU A 53 8.29 -9.75 21.39
C LEU A 53 9.18 -8.68 20.75
N ALA A 54 9.07 -8.46 19.44
CA ALA A 54 9.77 -7.37 18.75
C ALA A 54 9.29 -6.00 19.27
N GLY A 55 8.00 -5.82 19.50
CA GLY A 55 7.42 -4.61 20.09
C GLY A 55 7.91 -4.33 21.50
N LEU A 56 8.01 -5.38 22.33
CA LEU A 56 8.59 -5.28 23.69
C LEU A 56 10.07 -4.87 23.64
N LEU A 57 10.84 -5.47 22.73
CA LEU A 57 12.24 -5.10 22.51
C LEU A 57 12.36 -3.64 22.07
N LEU A 58 11.52 -3.19 21.12
CA LEU A 58 11.48 -1.79 20.68
C LEU A 58 11.09 -0.85 21.82
N ALA A 59 10.12 -1.21 22.65
CA ALA A 59 9.72 -0.42 23.80
C ALA A 59 10.88 -0.27 24.80
N LEU A 60 11.63 -1.33 25.03
CA LEU A 60 12.81 -1.28 25.89
C LEU A 60 13.90 -0.37 25.32
N VAL A 61 14.17 -0.47 24.04
CA VAL A 61 15.13 0.42 23.34
C VAL A 61 14.64 1.87 23.37
N SER A 62 13.35 2.11 23.13
CA SER A 62 12.73 3.43 23.18
C SER A 62 12.92 4.11 24.53
N LEU A 63 12.76 3.37 25.63
CA LEU A 63 13.01 3.86 26.98
C LEU A 63 14.47 4.28 27.19
N MET A 64 15.44 3.53 26.60
CA MET A 64 16.86 3.84 26.71
C MET A 64 17.24 5.10 25.91
N VAL A 65 16.57 5.35 24.79
CA VAL A 65 16.85 6.47 23.87
C VAL A 65 15.98 7.70 24.17
N GLY A 66 15.03 7.59 25.09
CA GLY A 66 14.10 8.67 25.43
C GLY A 66 12.99 8.89 24.42
N THR A 67 12.73 7.91 23.54
CA THR A 67 11.62 7.98 22.58
C THR A 67 10.30 7.56 23.25
N PRO A 68 9.17 8.26 23.02
CA PRO A 68 7.90 7.87 23.62
C PRO A 68 7.44 6.49 23.19
N ALA A 69 6.94 5.67 24.11
CA ALA A 69 6.42 4.33 23.81
C ALA A 69 5.24 4.36 22.79
N SER A 70 4.52 5.47 22.69
CA SER A 70 3.48 5.70 21.69
C SER A 70 3.96 5.51 20.25
N VAL A 71 5.24 5.80 19.96
CA VAL A 71 5.85 5.59 18.63
C VAL A 71 5.88 4.10 18.30
N VAL A 72 6.20 3.24 19.27
CA VAL A 72 6.21 1.77 19.07
C VAL A 72 4.79 1.27 18.80
N VAL A 73 3.81 1.75 19.55
CA VAL A 73 2.40 1.41 19.33
C VAL A 73 1.95 1.88 17.94
N ALA A 74 2.33 3.10 17.54
CA ALA A 74 1.98 3.62 16.22
C ALA A 74 2.56 2.75 15.08
N VAL A 75 3.83 2.33 15.18
CA VAL A 75 4.45 1.41 14.20
C VAL A 75 3.68 0.09 14.13
N ALA A 76 3.34 -0.50 15.28
CA ALA A 76 2.59 -1.76 15.32
C ALA A 76 1.19 -1.61 14.70
N VAL A 77 0.46 -0.55 15.02
CA VAL A 77 -0.89 -0.33 14.51
C VAL A 77 -0.87 0.04 13.02
N VAL A 78 0.02 0.93 12.59
CA VAL A 78 0.03 1.43 11.22
C VAL A 78 0.66 0.43 10.25
N PHE A 79 1.73 -0.28 10.64
CA PHE A 79 2.46 -1.13 9.70
C PHE A 79 2.19 -2.62 9.89
N TRP A 80 2.18 -3.14 11.13
CA TRP A 80 2.09 -4.57 11.35
C TRP A 80 0.65 -5.09 11.24
N LEU A 81 -0.32 -4.36 11.79
CA LEU A 81 -1.71 -4.81 11.79
C LEU A 81 -2.28 -4.97 10.37
N PRO A 82 -2.17 -3.97 9.45
CA PRO A 82 -2.64 -4.15 8.08
C PRO A 82 -1.91 -5.28 7.33
N ALA A 83 -0.60 -5.43 7.56
CA ALA A 83 0.19 -6.51 6.96
C ALA A 83 -0.27 -7.89 7.44
N MET A 84 -0.55 -8.06 8.74
CA MET A 84 -1.11 -9.29 9.29
C MET A 84 -2.50 -9.59 8.73
N LEU A 85 -3.36 -8.58 8.63
CA LEU A 85 -4.70 -8.73 8.07
C LEU A 85 -4.66 -9.17 6.61
N LEU A 86 -3.85 -8.52 5.77
CA LEU A 86 -3.71 -8.88 4.35
C LEU A 86 -3.12 -10.27 4.16
N ALA A 87 -2.08 -10.62 4.93
CA ALA A 87 -1.48 -11.95 4.86
C ALA A 87 -2.45 -13.05 5.33
N THR A 88 -3.20 -12.80 6.40
CA THR A 88 -4.25 -13.72 6.88
C THR A 88 -5.36 -13.86 5.85
N LEU A 89 -5.80 -12.75 5.25
CA LEU A 89 -6.81 -12.74 4.20
C LEU A 89 -6.34 -13.56 2.98
N LEU A 90 -5.07 -13.48 2.61
CA LEU A 90 -4.49 -14.32 1.55
C LEU A 90 -4.55 -15.81 1.90
N THR A 91 -4.29 -16.19 3.14
CA THR A 91 -4.38 -17.60 3.57
C THR A 91 -5.81 -18.13 3.54
N VAL A 92 -6.81 -17.26 3.75
CA VAL A 92 -8.23 -17.61 3.71
C VAL A 92 -8.74 -17.65 2.28
N THR A 93 -8.50 -16.58 1.50
CA THR A 93 -9.01 -16.45 0.14
C THR A 93 -8.30 -17.35 -0.88
N LYS A 94 -7.06 -17.76 -0.58
CA LYS A 94 -6.18 -18.51 -1.48
C LYS A 94 -5.95 -17.80 -2.84
N SER A 95 -6.17 -16.49 -2.89
CA SER A 95 -6.10 -15.70 -4.13
C SER A 95 -5.49 -14.32 -3.87
N LEU A 96 -4.33 -14.06 -4.49
CA LEU A 96 -3.68 -12.75 -4.45
C LEU A 96 -4.61 -11.65 -4.99
N THR A 97 -5.27 -11.93 -6.12
CA THR A 97 -6.21 -10.99 -6.75
C THR A 97 -7.37 -10.66 -5.82
N LEU A 98 -8.03 -11.67 -5.25
CA LEU A 98 -9.17 -11.46 -4.37
C LEU A 98 -8.77 -10.71 -3.08
N THR A 99 -7.60 -11.02 -2.52
CA THR A 99 -7.07 -10.31 -1.36
C THR A 99 -6.90 -8.82 -1.65
N LEU A 100 -6.31 -8.46 -2.80
CA LEU A 100 -6.13 -7.07 -3.19
C LEU A 100 -7.46 -6.39 -3.55
N GLN A 101 -8.41 -7.09 -4.18
CA GLN A 101 -9.76 -6.57 -4.42
C GLN A 101 -10.47 -6.21 -3.11
N ILE A 102 -10.42 -7.10 -2.12
CA ILE A 102 -11.00 -6.83 -0.79
C ILE A 102 -10.29 -5.66 -0.12
N SER A 103 -8.96 -5.54 -0.24
CA SER A 103 -8.23 -4.40 0.34
C SER A 103 -8.65 -3.05 -0.24
N VAL A 104 -9.00 -2.99 -1.53
CA VAL A 104 -9.56 -1.77 -2.16
C VAL A 104 -10.91 -1.43 -1.55
N LEU A 105 -11.79 -2.42 -1.40
CA LEU A 105 -13.11 -2.20 -0.78
C LEU A 105 -12.99 -1.75 0.68
N VAL A 106 -12.07 -2.34 1.44
CA VAL A 106 -11.79 -1.92 2.83
C VAL A 106 -11.25 -0.48 2.86
N CYS A 107 -10.39 -0.09 1.94
CA CYS A 107 -9.89 1.28 1.83
C CYS A 107 -11.05 2.26 1.57
N VAL A 108 -11.93 1.97 0.61
CA VAL A 108 -13.10 2.80 0.31
C VAL A 108 -14.06 2.89 1.49
N LEU A 109 -14.34 1.77 2.17
CA LEU A 109 -15.16 1.77 3.38
C LEU A 109 -14.52 2.60 4.50
N GLY A 110 -13.21 2.53 4.65
CA GLY A 110 -12.45 3.37 5.60
C GLY A 110 -12.60 4.86 5.29
N MET A 111 -12.54 5.24 4.01
CA MET A 111 -12.79 6.63 3.59
C MET A 111 -14.22 7.08 3.90
N VAL A 112 -15.21 6.25 3.58
CA VAL A 112 -16.62 6.56 3.90
C VAL A 112 -16.80 6.72 5.41
N ALA A 113 -16.24 5.81 6.20
CA ALA A 113 -16.27 5.93 7.67
C ALA A 113 -15.61 7.21 8.16
N PHE A 114 -14.47 7.59 7.60
CA PHE A 114 -13.78 8.85 7.91
C PHE A 114 -14.68 10.07 7.62
N PHE A 115 -15.32 10.13 6.45
CA PHE A 115 -16.24 11.20 6.10
C PHE A 115 -17.45 11.29 7.05
N ILE A 116 -17.99 10.15 7.48
CA ILE A 116 -19.09 10.12 8.43
C ILE A 116 -18.68 10.58 9.83
N VAL A 117 -17.53 10.11 10.31
CA VAL A 117 -17.04 10.39 11.68
C VAL A 117 -16.58 11.84 11.82
N VAL A 118 -15.85 12.34 10.83
CA VAL A 118 -15.26 13.69 10.86
C VAL A 118 -16.30 14.77 10.54
N GLY A 119 -17.29 14.46 9.72
CA GLY A 119 -18.36 15.37 9.28
C GLY A 119 -17.88 16.40 8.26
N ASP A 120 -16.88 17.22 8.60
CA ASP A 120 -16.22 18.16 7.67
C ASP A 120 -14.73 17.82 7.50
N PRO A 121 -14.39 16.97 6.54
CA PRO A 121 -13.00 16.59 6.29
C PRO A 121 -12.12 17.74 5.81
N ILE A 122 -12.69 18.75 5.13
CA ILE A 122 -11.92 19.87 4.63
C ILE A 122 -11.43 20.72 5.83
N ALA A 123 -12.33 21.10 6.72
CA ALA A 123 -11.96 21.84 7.93
C ALA A 123 -10.98 21.05 8.82
N PHE A 124 -11.17 19.72 8.92
CA PHE A 124 -10.21 18.85 9.62
C PHE A 124 -8.80 18.95 9.02
N TRP A 125 -8.67 18.77 7.70
CA TRP A 125 -7.37 18.82 7.04
C TRP A 125 -6.77 20.23 7.00
N GLU A 126 -7.59 21.28 6.94
CA GLU A 126 -7.10 22.67 7.07
C GLU A 126 -6.42 22.88 8.41
N ALA A 127 -7.02 22.43 9.50
CA ALA A 127 -6.41 22.52 10.82
C ALA A 127 -5.10 21.74 10.91
N GLU A 128 -5.05 20.50 10.40
CA GLU A 128 -3.84 19.66 10.40
C GLU A 128 -2.71 20.25 9.53
N LEU A 129 -3.05 20.87 8.40
CA LEU A 129 -2.06 21.54 7.55
C LEU A 129 -1.44 22.76 8.21
N LEU A 130 -2.19 23.52 9.02
CA LEU A 130 -1.65 24.63 9.84
C LEU A 130 -0.66 24.10 10.88
N VAL A 131 -1.01 23.02 11.60
CA VAL A 131 -0.10 22.38 12.55
C VAL A 131 1.18 21.92 11.86
N ALA A 132 1.05 21.30 10.67
CA ALA A 132 2.21 20.88 9.88
C ALA A 132 3.07 22.08 9.44
N ALA A 133 2.46 23.18 9.00
CA ALA A 133 3.17 24.41 8.62
C ALA A 133 3.98 24.98 9.79
N ASP A 134 3.41 25.00 11.01
CA ASP A 134 4.12 25.46 12.20
C ASP A 134 5.31 24.55 12.55
N VAL A 135 5.16 23.24 12.41
CA VAL A 135 6.28 22.31 12.59
C VAL A 135 7.41 22.61 11.59
N TRP A 136 7.10 22.78 10.30
CA TRP A 136 8.10 23.09 9.28
C TRP A 136 8.77 24.46 9.52
N ARG A 137 8.02 25.45 9.97
CA ARG A 137 8.57 26.77 10.33
C ARG A 137 9.56 26.66 11.49
N ASN A 138 9.24 25.88 12.52
CA ASN A 138 10.12 25.62 13.65
C ASN A 138 11.39 24.84 13.28
N LEU A 139 11.33 24.02 12.21
CA LEU A 139 12.49 23.32 11.64
C LEU A 139 13.33 24.18 10.68
N GLY A 140 12.98 25.45 10.50
CA GLY A 140 13.70 26.38 9.64
C GLY A 140 13.31 26.32 8.16
N ALA A 141 12.27 25.55 7.79
CA ALA A 141 11.75 25.42 6.43
C ALA A 141 10.57 26.38 6.18
N ALA A 142 10.79 27.68 6.33
CA ALA A 142 9.76 28.70 6.26
C ALA A 142 9.05 28.74 4.88
N GLU A 143 9.79 28.61 3.78
CA GLU A 143 9.22 28.58 2.43
C GLU A 143 8.22 27.41 2.24
N LEU A 144 8.54 26.23 2.77
CA LEU A 144 7.64 25.09 2.72
C LEU A 144 6.38 25.33 3.56
N ALA A 145 6.51 25.94 4.74
CA ALA A 145 5.39 26.32 5.59
C ALA A 145 4.47 27.34 4.92
N ASP A 146 5.04 28.32 4.24
CA ASP A 146 4.27 29.34 3.53
C ASP A 146 3.55 28.76 2.28
N ASN A 147 4.17 27.84 1.57
CA ASN A 147 3.53 27.10 0.47
C ASN A 147 2.34 26.26 0.96
N LEU A 148 2.47 25.61 2.12
CA LEU A 148 1.38 24.86 2.73
C LEU A 148 0.19 25.75 3.10
N THR A 149 0.46 26.93 3.66
CA THR A 149 -0.60 27.87 4.07
C THR A 149 -1.26 28.55 2.85
N GLN A 150 -0.51 28.90 1.82
CA GLN A 150 -1.07 29.49 0.61
C GLN A 150 -1.96 28.52 -0.19
N GLY A 151 -1.59 27.24 -0.23
CA GLY A 151 -2.34 26.19 -0.92
C GLY A 151 -3.35 25.43 -0.05
N GLN A 152 -3.56 25.84 1.21
CA GLN A 152 -4.26 25.09 2.24
C GLN A 152 -5.63 24.55 1.79
N ALA A 153 -6.51 25.38 1.26
CA ALA A 153 -7.87 24.98 0.89
C ALA A 153 -7.88 23.92 -0.23
N VAL A 154 -7.01 24.08 -1.23
CA VAL A 154 -6.91 23.12 -2.34
C VAL A 154 -6.31 21.80 -1.86
N LEU A 155 -5.29 21.86 -1.01
CA LEU A 155 -4.67 20.67 -0.44
C LEU A 155 -5.64 19.94 0.48
N ALA A 156 -6.33 20.64 1.39
CA ALA A 156 -7.29 20.06 2.32
C ALA A 156 -8.40 19.28 1.61
N ALA A 157 -8.94 19.81 0.52
CA ALA A 157 -9.97 19.14 -0.28
C ALA A 157 -9.51 17.80 -0.88
N GLN A 158 -8.19 17.61 -1.07
CA GLN A 158 -7.60 16.43 -1.70
C GLN A 158 -6.87 15.51 -0.70
N MET A 159 -6.65 15.94 0.55
CA MET A 159 -5.82 15.22 1.52
C MET A 159 -6.33 13.81 1.81
N THR A 160 -7.66 13.65 2.01
CA THR A 160 -8.24 12.31 2.26
C THR A 160 -7.89 11.33 1.14
N MET A 161 -8.02 11.77 -0.11
CA MET A 161 -7.67 10.99 -1.29
C MET A 161 -6.17 10.63 -1.31
N PHE A 162 -5.29 11.62 -1.11
CA PHE A 162 -3.84 11.40 -1.12
C PHE A 162 -3.41 10.43 -0.04
N ILE A 163 -3.89 10.61 1.19
CA ILE A 163 -3.57 9.71 2.32
C ILE A 163 -4.09 8.30 2.05
N ALA A 164 -5.31 8.16 1.55
CA ALA A 164 -5.88 6.84 1.23
C ALA A 164 -5.08 6.11 0.15
N ILE A 165 -4.72 6.78 -0.96
CA ILE A 165 -3.91 6.22 -2.03
C ILE A 165 -2.51 5.86 -1.52
N MET A 166 -1.88 6.75 -0.77
CA MET A 166 -0.54 6.53 -0.21
C MET A 166 -0.52 5.32 0.71
N LEU A 167 -1.42 5.24 1.68
CA LEU A 167 -1.49 4.13 2.62
C LEU A 167 -1.81 2.81 1.91
N TRP A 168 -2.83 2.81 1.03
CA TRP A 168 -3.16 1.60 0.27
C TRP A 168 -1.99 1.14 -0.60
N THR A 169 -1.29 2.06 -1.26
CA THR A 169 -0.11 1.76 -2.07
C THR A 169 1.01 1.13 -1.25
N ILE A 170 1.32 1.69 -0.07
CA ILE A 170 2.33 1.15 0.84
C ILE A 170 1.94 -0.26 1.28
N TYR A 171 0.68 -0.46 1.69
CA TYR A 171 0.22 -1.78 2.14
C TYR A 171 0.19 -2.81 1.01
N ALA A 172 -0.28 -2.44 -0.17
CA ALA A 172 -0.29 -3.33 -1.33
C ALA A 172 1.14 -3.69 -1.78
N ALA A 173 2.05 -2.72 -1.83
CA ALA A 173 3.43 -2.94 -2.23
C ALA A 173 4.18 -3.84 -1.23
N THR A 174 4.09 -3.54 0.07
CA THR A 174 4.74 -4.35 1.13
C THR A 174 4.16 -5.75 1.20
N PHE A 175 2.84 -5.89 1.02
CA PHE A 175 2.16 -7.18 0.94
C PHE A 175 2.66 -8.02 -0.26
N VAL A 176 2.71 -7.44 -1.46
CA VAL A 176 3.20 -8.13 -2.67
C VAL A 176 4.68 -8.50 -2.53
N LEU A 177 5.51 -7.62 -1.94
CA LEU A 177 6.92 -7.91 -1.67
C LEU A 177 7.10 -9.05 -0.65
N GLY A 178 6.34 -9.05 0.44
CA GLY A 178 6.36 -10.10 1.45
C GLY A 178 5.91 -11.45 0.87
N TYR A 179 4.85 -11.44 0.05
CA TYR A 179 4.41 -12.62 -0.67
C TYR A 179 5.47 -13.12 -1.67
N ARG A 180 6.18 -12.22 -2.36
CA ARG A 180 7.28 -12.57 -3.23
C ARG A 180 8.45 -13.22 -2.48
N LEU A 181 8.79 -12.74 -1.28
CA LEU A 181 9.80 -13.36 -0.42
C LEU A 181 9.36 -14.76 0.05
N TYR A 182 8.12 -14.91 0.48
CA TYR A 182 7.54 -16.20 0.83
C TYR A 182 7.70 -17.24 -0.29
N ARG A 183 7.38 -16.86 -1.52
CA ARG A 183 7.52 -17.74 -2.70
C ARG A 183 8.95 -18.18 -3.02
N GLN A 184 9.96 -17.56 -2.43
CA GLN A 184 11.36 -17.96 -2.61
C GLN A 184 11.83 -18.98 -1.58
N LEU A 185 11.00 -19.29 -0.57
CA LEU A 185 11.32 -20.34 0.40
C LEU A 185 11.23 -21.73 -0.27
N PRO A 186 12.11 -22.67 0.11
CA PRO A 186 12.07 -24.03 -0.39
C PRO A 186 10.74 -24.72 -0.07
N GLY A 187 10.17 -25.45 -1.03
CA GLY A 187 8.92 -26.15 -0.86
C GLY A 187 7.66 -25.29 -1.00
N GLU A 188 7.79 -23.97 -1.05
CA GLU A 188 6.66 -23.09 -1.26
C GLU A 188 6.42 -22.88 -2.77
N THR A 189 5.28 -23.31 -3.23
CA THR A 189 4.82 -23.09 -4.62
C THR A 189 3.91 -21.85 -4.68
N ALA A 190 3.71 -21.31 -5.88
CA ALA A 190 2.83 -20.15 -6.12
C ALA A 190 1.34 -20.51 -5.94
N ARG A 191 0.93 -20.90 -4.73
CA ARG A 191 -0.42 -21.40 -4.41
C ARG A 191 -1.52 -20.36 -4.57
N PHE A 192 -1.18 -19.06 -4.47
CA PHE A 192 -2.16 -17.97 -4.36
C PHE A 192 -2.21 -17.05 -5.57
N GLY A 193 -1.58 -17.45 -6.69
CA GLY A 193 -1.48 -16.66 -7.91
C GLY A 193 -0.15 -15.94 -8.07
N ARG A 194 0.03 -15.27 -9.20
CA ARG A 194 1.23 -14.50 -9.52
C ARG A 194 0.86 -13.03 -9.66
N PHE A 195 1.76 -12.12 -9.27
CA PHE A 195 1.54 -10.68 -9.42
C PHE A 195 1.21 -10.29 -10.87
N ARG A 196 1.90 -10.87 -11.84
CA ARG A 196 1.67 -10.58 -13.27
C ARG A 196 0.27 -10.95 -13.76
N ASP A 197 -0.46 -11.80 -13.02
CA ASP A 197 -1.81 -12.25 -13.38
C ASP A 197 -2.90 -11.41 -12.65
N LEU A 198 -2.49 -10.39 -11.87
CA LEU A 198 -3.41 -9.52 -11.13
C LEU A 198 -4.42 -8.87 -12.06
N ASN A 199 -5.70 -8.98 -11.71
CA ASN A 199 -6.79 -8.32 -12.41
C ASN A 199 -7.90 -7.93 -11.42
N PHE A 200 -8.14 -6.65 -11.24
CA PHE A 200 -9.21 -6.16 -10.35
C PHE A 200 -10.61 -6.48 -10.87
N GLY A 201 -10.74 -6.80 -12.15
CA GLY A 201 -11.98 -7.27 -12.74
C GLY A 201 -12.99 -6.17 -13.05
N ARG A 202 -14.04 -6.57 -13.77
CA ARG A 202 -15.08 -5.66 -14.25
C ARG A 202 -15.94 -5.07 -13.12
N VAL A 203 -16.09 -5.79 -12.01
CA VAL A 203 -16.94 -5.33 -10.89
C VAL A 203 -16.35 -4.07 -10.26
N ILE A 204 -15.06 -4.09 -9.90
CA ILE A 204 -14.39 -2.89 -9.35
C ILE A 204 -14.35 -1.76 -10.38
N ALA A 205 -14.07 -2.09 -11.65
CA ALA A 205 -14.10 -1.11 -12.74
C ALA A 205 -15.48 -0.46 -12.92
N LEU A 206 -16.57 -1.24 -12.80
CA LEU A 206 -17.94 -0.72 -12.89
C LEU A 206 -18.29 0.17 -11.69
N ILE A 207 -17.96 -0.26 -10.47
CA ILE A 207 -18.18 0.55 -9.26
C ILE A 207 -17.45 1.90 -9.40
N MET A 208 -16.20 1.89 -9.86
CA MET A 208 -15.42 3.10 -10.12
C MET A 208 -16.13 4.00 -11.15
N ALA A 209 -16.57 3.44 -12.28
CA ALA A 209 -17.28 4.21 -13.30
C ALA A 209 -18.56 4.84 -12.77
N LEU A 210 -19.37 4.09 -12.01
CA LEU A 210 -20.60 4.59 -11.39
C LEU A 210 -20.31 5.69 -10.36
N CYS A 211 -19.31 5.48 -9.47
CA CYS A 211 -18.89 6.52 -8.53
C CYS A 211 -18.43 7.79 -9.26
N SER A 212 -17.68 7.65 -10.37
CA SER A 212 -17.22 8.79 -11.16
C SER A 212 -18.37 9.56 -11.80
N ILE A 213 -19.37 8.86 -12.36
CA ILE A 213 -20.55 9.50 -12.95
C ILE A 213 -21.34 10.25 -11.88
N VAL A 214 -21.61 9.59 -10.74
CA VAL A 214 -22.36 10.23 -9.64
C VAL A 214 -21.58 11.40 -9.06
N ALA A 215 -20.27 11.29 -8.90
CA ALA A 215 -19.39 12.38 -8.46
C ALA A 215 -19.44 13.59 -9.41
N PHE A 216 -19.39 13.33 -10.72
CA PHE A 216 -19.49 14.36 -11.74
C PHE A 216 -20.87 15.08 -11.72
N LEU A 217 -21.95 14.33 -11.63
CA LEU A 217 -23.32 14.89 -11.64
C LEU A 217 -23.68 15.62 -10.34
N SER A 218 -23.20 15.14 -9.19
CA SER A 218 -23.51 15.74 -7.89
C SER A 218 -22.57 16.88 -7.49
N GLY A 219 -21.35 16.93 -8.07
CA GLY A 219 -20.29 17.84 -7.63
C GLY A 219 -19.74 17.53 -6.22
N ALA A 220 -20.16 16.41 -5.60
CA ALA A 220 -19.80 16.08 -4.22
C ALA A 220 -18.31 15.71 -4.08
N ALA A 221 -17.52 16.49 -3.35
CA ALA A 221 -16.07 16.32 -3.19
C ALA A 221 -15.69 14.94 -2.63
N TRP A 222 -16.46 14.42 -1.67
CA TRP A 222 -16.20 13.11 -1.07
C TRP A 222 -16.35 11.96 -2.09
N LEU A 223 -17.32 12.04 -3.00
CA LEU A 223 -17.47 11.07 -4.10
C LEU A 223 -16.34 11.19 -5.12
N GLN A 224 -15.89 12.41 -5.42
CA GLN A 224 -14.73 12.63 -6.29
C GLN A 224 -13.47 11.98 -5.70
N ASN A 225 -13.24 12.14 -4.40
CA ASN A 225 -12.14 11.49 -3.69
C ASN A 225 -12.22 9.96 -3.79
N ILE A 226 -13.39 9.36 -3.57
CA ILE A 226 -13.59 7.90 -3.69
C ILE A 226 -13.36 7.43 -5.13
N ALA A 227 -13.94 8.12 -6.12
CA ALA A 227 -13.79 7.78 -7.53
C ALA A 227 -12.31 7.80 -7.95
N PHE A 228 -11.57 8.81 -7.50
CA PHE A 228 -10.15 8.93 -7.81
C PHE A 228 -9.30 7.82 -7.15
N VAL A 229 -9.57 7.48 -5.89
CA VAL A 229 -8.89 6.35 -5.23
C VAL A 229 -9.16 5.04 -5.97
N MET A 230 -10.42 4.79 -6.33
CA MET A 230 -10.79 3.59 -7.09
C MET A 230 -10.15 3.55 -8.48
N PHE A 231 -9.99 4.70 -9.15
CA PHE A 231 -9.23 4.78 -10.39
C PHE A 231 -7.73 4.53 -10.15
N ALA A 232 -7.19 5.22 -9.14
CA ALA A 232 -5.75 5.15 -8.86
C ALA A 232 -5.27 3.73 -8.57
N VAL A 233 -6.06 2.87 -7.89
CA VAL A 233 -5.64 1.50 -7.57
C VAL A 233 -5.35 0.64 -8.81
N PHE A 234 -5.91 0.99 -9.97
CA PHE A 234 -5.64 0.29 -11.23
C PHE A 234 -4.19 0.43 -11.71
N TRP A 235 -3.40 1.40 -11.16
CA TRP A 235 -1.97 1.48 -11.47
C TRP A 235 -1.24 0.17 -11.15
N LEU A 236 -1.64 -0.51 -10.08
CA LEU A 236 -1.04 -1.79 -9.70
C LEU A 236 -1.36 -2.91 -10.72
N GLN A 237 -2.56 -2.89 -11.30
CA GLN A 237 -2.92 -3.78 -12.43
C GLN A 237 -2.11 -3.40 -13.68
N GLY A 238 -1.95 -2.13 -13.99
CA GLY A 238 -1.09 -1.66 -15.09
C GLY A 238 0.35 -2.13 -14.93
N LEU A 239 0.91 -2.00 -13.72
CA LEU A 239 2.24 -2.52 -13.42
C LEU A 239 2.31 -4.06 -13.58
N ALA A 240 1.26 -4.78 -13.18
CA ALA A 240 1.16 -6.23 -13.40
C ALA A 240 1.15 -6.59 -14.89
N ILE A 241 0.54 -5.77 -15.75
CA ILE A 241 0.56 -5.94 -17.21
C ILE A 241 1.99 -5.78 -17.75
N VAL A 242 2.75 -4.78 -17.29
CA VAL A 242 4.15 -4.60 -17.70
C VAL A 242 4.99 -5.85 -17.34
N HIS A 243 4.78 -6.39 -16.13
CA HIS A 243 5.43 -7.63 -15.71
C HIS A 243 4.97 -8.86 -16.51
N TRP A 244 3.70 -8.91 -16.90
CA TRP A 244 3.17 -9.95 -17.77
C TRP A 244 3.81 -9.89 -19.15
N MET A 245 3.86 -8.72 -19.78
CA MET A 245 4.49 -8.51 -21.09
C MET A 245 5.96 -8.95 -21.08
N HIS A 246 6.70 -8.64 -20.01
CA HIS A 246 8.07 -9.13 -19.85
C HIS A 246 8.12 -10.66 -19.71
N GLY A 247 7.21 -11.24 -18.93
CA GLY A 247 7.12 -12.69 -18.75
C GLY A 247 6.81 -13.48 -20.02
N GLU A 248 6.02 -12.89 -20.93
CA GLU A 248 5.68 -13.43 -22.25
C GLU A 248 6.71 -13.02 -23.33
N LYS A 249 7.84 -12.38 -22.92
CA LYS A 249 8.93 -11.93 -23.81
C LYS A 249 8.51 -10.89 -24.85
N LEU A 250 7.37 -10.20 -24.64
CA LEU A 250 6.90 -9.12 -25.52
C LEU A 250 7.71 -7.85 -25.33
N VAL A 251 8.25 -7.64 -24.12
CA VAL A 251 9.15 -6.52 -23.81
C VAL A 251 10.40 -7.02 -23.09
N PRO A 252 11.57 -6.41 -23.35
CA PRO A 252 12.81 -6.76 -22.66
C PRO A 252 12.79 -6.23 -21.20
N ALA A 253 13.65 -6.81 -20.35
CA ALA A 253 13.72 -6.49 -18.92
C ALA A 253 13.98 -5.00 -18.63
N PHE A 254 14.73 -4.31 -19.53
CA PHE A 254 15.01 -2.89 -19.32
C PHE A 254 13.74 -2.03 -19.28
N VAL A 255 12.67 -2.38 -20.01
CA VAL A 255 11.39 -1.66 -19.99
C VAL A 255 10.79 -1.67 -18.59
N VAL A 256 10.83 -2.81 -17.90
CA VAL A 256 10.37 -2.90 -16.50
C VAL A 256 11.21 -1.98 -15.61
N ILE A 257 12.53 -1.99 -15.79
CA ILE A 257 13.45 -1.12 -15.02
C ILE A 257 13.14 0.35 -15.30
N VAL A 258 12.95 0.73 -16.58
CA VAL A 258 12.61 2.11 -16.98
C VAL A 258 11.31 2.58 -16.33
N VAL A 259 10.27 1.73 -16.30
CA VAL A 259 9.00 2.08 -15.62
C VAL A 259 9.25 2.40 -14.14
N TYR A 260 10.02 1.56 -13.42
CA TYR A 260 10.33 1.83 -12.01
C TYR A 260 11.20 3.07 -11.81
N VAL A 261 12.18 3.30 -12.67
CA VAL A 261 13.05 4.49 -12.59
C VAL A 261 12.24 5.76 -12.87
N LEU A 262 11.37 5.75 -13.87
CA LEU A 262 10.51 6.90 -14.19
C LEU A 262 9.44 7.16 -13.13
N MET A 263 9.04 6.16 -12.35
CA MET A 263 8.14 6.38 -11.21
C MET A 263 8.75 7.29 -10.13
N LEU A 264 10.06 7.49 -10.07
CA LEU A 264 10.68 8.39 -9.10
C LEU A 264 10.45 9.86 -9.47
N PRO A 265 10.91 10.37 -10.65
CA PRO A 265 10.73 11.78 -11.01
C PRO A 265 9.36 12.10 -11.60
N LEU A 266 8.65 11.13 -12.20
CA LEU A 266 7.39 11.32 -12.91
C LEU A 266 6.25 10.49 -12.31
N SER A 267 6.26 10.33 -10.98
CA SER A 267 5.34 9.43 -10.26
C SER A 267 3.87 9.62 -10.66
N ALA A 268 3.37 10.85 -10.66
CA ALA A 268 1.97 11.13 -11.01
C ALA A 268 1.63 10.70 -12.44
N VAL A 269 2.48 11.04 -13.42
CA VAL A 269 2.24 10.74 -14.84
C VAL A 269 2.27 9.22 -15.08
N ILE A 270 3.29 8.54 -14.54
CA ILE A 270 3.44 7.08 -14.73
C ILE A 270 2.33 6.32 -14.01
N VAL A 271 1.97 6.72 -12.79
CA VAL A 271 0.88 6.09 -12.04
C VAL A 271 -0.45 6.25 -12.79
N VAL A 272 -0.75 7.45 -13.31
CA VAL A 272 -1.97 7.68 -14.11
C VAL A 272 -1.94 6.86 -15.40
N ALA A 273 -0.82 6.84 -16.14
CA ALA A 273 -0.71 6.03 -17.35
C ALA A 273 -0.92 4.53 -17.08
N LEU A 274 -0.30 4.01 -16.02
CA LEU A 274 -0.50 2.61 -15.59
C LEU A 274 -1.95 2.36 -15.14
N ALA A 275 -2.58 3.31 -14.44
CA ALA A 275 -3.98 3.20 -14.02
C ALA A 275 -4.93 3.13 -15.23
N VAL A 276 -4.71 3.96 -16.25
CA VAL A 276 -5.48 3.91 -17.52
C VAL A 276 -5.34 2.54 -18.18
N VAL A 277 -4.10 2.05 -18.33
CA VAL A 277 -3.84 0.73 -18.95
C VAL A 277 -4.48 -0.39 -18.13
N GLY A 278 -4.36 -0.35 -16.79
CA GLY A 278 -4.97 -1.31 -15.89
C GLY A 278 -6.49 -1.31 -15.96
N TYR A 279 -7.10 -0.12 -16.00
CA TYR A 279 -8.54 0.04 -16.13
C TYR A 279 -9.07 -0.49 -17.47
N ILE A 280 -8.40 -0.17 -18.59
CA ILE A 280 -8.75 -0.70 -19.90
C ILE A 280 -8.65 -2.24 -19.92
N ASP A 281 -7.60 -2.82 -19.33
CA ASP A 281 -7.45 -4.27 -19.25
C ASP A 281 -8.57 -4.94 -18.40
N ALA A 282 -9.06 -4.29 -17.35
CA ALA A 282 -10.17 -4.82 -16.56
C ALA A 282 -11.45 -4.98 -17.38
N TRP A 283 -11.70 -4.09 -18.35
CA TRP A 283 -12.85 -4.16 -19.26
C TRP A 283 -12.65 -5.11 -20.43
N PHE A 284 -11.53 -4.98 -21.12
CA PHE A 284 -11.29 -5.61 -22.42
C PHE A 284 -10.48 -6.89 -22.33
N GLY A 285 -9.82 -7.19 -21.20
CA GLY A 285 -9.01 -8.38 -21.02
C GLY A 285 -7.85 -8.45 -22.02
N LEU A 286 -7.08 -7.38 -22.17
CA LEU A 286 -6.01 -7.24 -23.18
C LEU A 286 -5.08 -8.43 -23.21
N ARG A 287 -4.70 -8.94 -22.04
CA ARG A 287 -3.80 -10.11 -21.91
C ARG A 287 -4.36 -11.37 -22.53
N ARG A 288 -5.69 -11.61 -22.42
CA ARG A 288 -6.34 -12.79 -23.00
C ARG A 288 -6.36 -12.74 -24.52
N ARG A 289 -6.52 -11.53 -25.09
CA ARG A 289 -6.55 -11.34 -26.55
C ARG A 289 -5.18 -11.55 -27.17
N VAL A 290 -4.13 -11.05 -26.54
CA VAL A 290 -2.75 -11.21 -27.02
C VAL A 290 -2.27 -12.65 -26.89
N SER A 291 -2.71 -13.40 -25.85
CA SER A 291 -2.36 -14.83 -25.71
C SER A 291 -3.13 -15.75 -26.68
N ALA A 292 -4.20 -15.25 -27.31
CA ALA A 292 -5.02 -16.01 -28.24
C ALA A 292 -4.66 -15.75 -29.74
N ALA A 293 -3.82 -14.73 -30.00
CA ALA A 293 -3.29 -14.37 -31.31
C ALA A 293 -1.90 -14.97 -31.52
#